data_2d5837a1d5024bd4ece6f215228beb40
#
_entry.id   2d5837a1d5024bd4ece6f215228beb40
#
_cell.length_a   1.000
_cell.length_b   1.000
_cell.length_c   1.000
_cell.angle_alpha   90.00
_cell.angle_beta   90.00
_cell.angle_gamma   90.00
#
_symmetry.space_group_name_H-M   'P 1'
#
loop_
_entity.id
_entity.type
_entity.pdbx_description
1 polymer ?
#
loop_
_entity_poly.entity_id
_entity_poly.type
_entity_poly.pdbx_seq_one_letter_code
_entity_poly.pdbx_strand_id
1 'polypeptide(L)'
;MNRETWLNNLKDQFLINHFKDQGYTIPQNVRMACSITSGRGAKNKAIGLCWNNTVSADNTYEIMVSPTIADPVQVADILIHELIHATIGLKEGHGKNFRKAALSLGLTGKMTATTASDTLKAKIAEWVKVLGAYPHAVLGGENSGGKKQTTRLIKVECECGYTVRISRKWLSIAIPECPCCKIEMAV
;
A
#
# COMPACT_ATOMS: atom_id res chain seq x y z
N MET A 1 24.06 -0.28 -2.48
CA MET A 1 23.00 -1.25 -2.12
C MET A 1 21.69 -0.75 -2.70
N ASN A 2 20.85 -1.61 -3.30
CA ASN A 2 19.50 -1.22 -3.72
C ASN A 2 18.46 -1.52 -2.61
N ARG A 3 17.21 -1.12 -2.85
CA ARG A 3 16.10 -1.27 -1.89
C ARG A 3 15.82 -2.72 -1.52
N GLU A 4 15.76 -3.58 -2.52
CA GLU A 4 15.49 -5.00 -2.37
C GLU A 4 16.61 -5.71 -1.61
N THR A 5 17.87 -5.35 -1.88
CA THR A 5 19.02 -5.84 -1.11
C THR A 5 18.95 -5.39 0.36
N TRP A 6 18.54 -4.14 0.62
CA TRP A 6 18.36 -3.64 1.97
C TRP A 6 17.27 -4.41 2.75
N LEU A 7 16.12 -4.66 2.10
CA LEU A 7 15.02 -5.44 2.68
C LEU A 7 15.46 -6.89 2.98
N ASN A 8 16.19 -7.52 2.06
CA ASN A 8 16.74 -8.87 2.29
C ASN A 8 17.77 -8.89 3.42
N ASN A 9 18.69 -7.93 3.46
CA ASN A 9 19.68 -7.84 4.54
C ASN A 9 19.00 -7.61 5.90
N LEU A 10 17.96 -6.77 5.98
CA LEU A 10 17.18 -6.59 7.20
C LEU A 10 16.57 -7.93 7.66
N LYS A 11 15.93 -8.66 6.73
CA LYS A 11 15.34 -9.96 7.03
C LYS A 11 16.40 -10.95 7.50
N ASP A 12 17.48 -11.12 6.75
CA ASP A 12 18.44 -12.18 6.95
C ASP A 12 19.33 -11.95 8.18
N GLN A 13 19.73 -10.71 8.45
CA GLN A 13 20.60 -10.38 9.56
C GLN A 13 19.86 -10.20 10.89
N PHE A 14 18.60 -9.78 10.87
CA PHE A 14 17.89 -9.37 12.08
C PHE A 14 16.52 -10.01 12.25
N LEU A 15 15.63 -10.00 11.22
CA LEU A 15 14.25 -10.40 11.42
C LEU A 15 14.09 -11.90 11.61
N ILE A 16 14.91 -12.74 10.97
CA ILE A 16 14.86 -14.20 11.16
C ILE A 16 15.05 -14.53 12.64
N ASN A 17 16.06 -13.96 13.29
CA ASN A 17 16.31 -14.20 14.71
C ASN A 17 15.23 -13.53 15.58
N HIS A 18 14.79 -12.32 15.25
CA HIS A 18 13.74 -11.63 15.99
C HIS A 18 12.41 -12.41 16.00
N PHE A 19 12.02 -13.01 14.88
CA PHE A 19 10.85 -13.89 14.81
C PHE A 19 11.06 -15.19 15.59
N LYS A 20 12.23 -15.82 15.42
CA LYS A 20 12.59 -17.06 16.11
C LYS A 20 12.54 -16.91 17.62
N ASP A 21 13.06 -15.81 18.17
CA ASP A 21 13.03 -15.51 19.60
C ASP A 21 11.61 -15.43 20.16
N GLN A 22 10.61 -15.12 19.31
CA GLN A 22 9.20 -15.08 19.67
C GLN A 22 8.44 -16.37 19.29
N GLY A 23 9.16 -17.42 18.86
CA GLY A 23 8.57 -18.71 18.50
C GLY A 23 7.96 -18.78 17.11
N TYR A 24 8.33 -17.86 16.21
CA TYR A 24 7.86 -17.84 14.82
C TYR A 24 9.00 -18.14 13.84
N THR A 25 8.67 -18.78 12.71
CA THR A 25 9.64 -19.07 11.65
C THR A 25 9.18 -18.42 10.35
N ILE A 26 9.97 -17.47 9.85
CA ILE A 26 9.72 -16.85 8.54
C ILE A 26 9.92 -17.91 7.46
N PRO A 27 8.99 -18.07 6.50
CA PRO A 27 9.16 -18.99 5.38
C PRO A 27 10.43 -18.67 4.58
N GLN A 28 11.10 -19.68 4.04
CA GLN A 28 12.30 -19.48 3.22
C GLN A 28 11.96 -18.88 1.85
N ASN A 29 10.80 -19.22 1.31
CA ASN A 29 10.30 -18.82 0.00
C ASN A 29 9.56 -17.46 0.09
N VAL A 30 10.26 -16.41 0.44
CA VAL A 30 9.75 -15.02 0.50
C VAL A 30 10.56 -14.14 -0.45
N ARG A 31 9.87 -13.43 -1.33
CA ARG A 31 10.44 -12.41 -2.21
C ARG A 31 9.95 -11.03 -1.79
N MET A 32 10.86 -10.06 -1.70
CA MET A 32 10.54 -8.72 -1.24
C MET A 32 10.88 -7.68 -2.30
N ALA A 33 9.98 -6.72 -2.52
CA ALA A 33 10.17 -5.65 -3.47
C ALA A 33 9.63 -4.31 -2.94
N CYS A 34 10.25 -3.21 -3.37
CA CYS A 34 9.67 -1.89 -3.24
C CYS A 34 8.78 -1.63 -4.46
N SER A 35 7.47 -1.70 -4.30
CA SER A 35 6.51 -1.66 -5.40
C SER A 35 5.21 -0.98 -5.02
N ILE A 36 4.39 -0.65 -6.02
CA ILE A 36 3.06 -0.09 -5.80
C ILE A 36 2.16 -1.14 -5.17
N THR A 37 1.66 -0.84 -3.98
CA THR A 37 0.87 -1.75 -3.13
C THR A 37 -0.64 -1.62 -3.31
N SER A 38 -1.10 -0.63 -4.08
CA SER A 38 -2.54 -0.44 -4.33
C SER A 38 -2.80 0.12 -5.72
N GLY A 39 -3.91 -0.30 -6.34
CA GLY A 39 -4.34 0.18 -7.65
C GLY A 39 -4.66 1.68 -7.68
N ARG A 40 -4.64 2.27 -8.89
CA ARG A 40 -5.02 3.67 -9.11
C ARG A 40 -6.46 3.89 -8.63
N GLY A 41 -6.67 4.86 -7.74
CA GLY A 41 -8.00 5.23 -7.23
C GLY A 41 -8.46 4.46 -6.00
N ALA A 42 -7.67 3.56 -5.42
CA ALA A 42 -7.99 2.93 -4.16
C ALA A 42 -8.15 4.00 -3.05
N LYS A 43 -9.28 3.97 -2.35
CA LYS A 43 -9.56 4.90 -1.24
C LYS A 43 -8.57 4.70 -0.08
N ASN A 44 -8.18 3.45 0.18
CA ASN A 44 -7.19 3.08 1.18
C ASN A 44 -5.93 2.62 0.46
N LYS A 45 -4.88 3.43 0.53
CA LYS A 45 -3.57 3.08 -0.02
C LYS A 45 -2.86 2.20 1.01
N ALA A 46 -2.82 0.89 0.77
CA ALA A 46 -1.95 0.00 1.53
C ALA A 46 -0.49 0.46 1.36
N ILE A 47 0.27 0.46 2.45
CA ILE A 47 1.69 0.79 2.46
C ILE A 47 2.58 -0.44 2.48
N GLY A 48 2.01 -1.59 2.79
CA GLY A 48 2.57 -2.93 2.67
C GLY A 48 1.56 -3.88 2.02
N LEU A 49 2.03 -4.98 1.47
CA LEU A 49 1.20 -6.02 0.88
C LEU A 49 1.93 -7.36 0.90
N CYS A 50 1.24 -8.40 1.34
CA CYS A 50 1.71 -9.79 1.24
C CYS A 50 0.75 -10.59 0.35
N TRP A 51 1.27 -11.19 -0.72
CA TRP A 51 0.55 -12.15 -1.55
C TRP A 51 0.87 -13.58 -1.13
N ASN A 52 -0.15 -14.44 -1.20
CA ASN A 52 0.01 -15.85 -0.92
C ASN A 52 0.98 -16.50 -1.92
N ASN A 53 1.76 -17.48 -1.44
CA ASN A 53 2.70 -18.22 -2.27
C ASN A 53 2.03 -18.97 -3.44
N THR A 54 0.73 -19.26 -3.35
CA THR A 54 -0.03 -19.94 -4.42
C THR A 54 -0.23 -19.08 -5.68
N VAL A 55 0.04 -17.77 -5.63
CA VAL A 55 -0.05 -16.89 -6.82
C VAL A 55 1.25 -16.80 -7.59
N SER A 56 2.35 -17.33 -7.05
CA SER A 56 3.66 -17.38 -7.70
C SER A 56 3.93 -18.79 -8.25
N ALA A 57 4.49 -18.90 -9.45
CA ALA A 57 4.78 -20.19 -10.10
C ALA A 57 5.80 -21.04 -9.31
N ASP A 58 6.65 -20.40 -8.54
CA ASP A 58 7.69 -20.99 -7.68
C ASP A 58 7.25 -21.13 -6.20
N ASN A 59 5.95 -20.99 -5.92
CA ASN A 59 5.39 -21.04 -4.56
C ASN A 59 6.03 -20.03 -3.58
N THR A 60 6.40 -18.84 -4.06
CA THR A 60 7.02 -17.79 -3.26
C THR A 60 5.97 -16.79 -2.75
N TYR A 61 6.04 -16.41 -1.48
CA TYR A 61 5.30 -15.27 -0.94
C TYR A 61 5.87 -13.97 -1.50
N GLU A 62 5.01 -13.12 -2.07
CA GLU A 62 5.43 -11.82 -2.61
C GLU A 62 5.09 -10.73 -1.59
N ILE A 63 6.11 -10.07 -1.06
CA ILE A 63 5.95 -8.95 -0.12
C ILE A 63 6.35 -7.67 -0.81
N MET A 64 5.48 -6.67 -0.72
CA MET A 64 5.70 -5.36 -1.31
C MET A 64 5.65 -4.28 -0.24
N VAL A 65 6.65 -3.40 -0.25
CA VAL A 65 6.67 -2.17 0.55
C VAL A 65 6.46 -0.99 -0.39
N SER A 66 5.58 -0.07 -0.02
CA SER A 66 5.22 1.07 -0.87
C SER A 66 6.41 1.99 -1.14
N PRO A 67 6.63 2.43 -2.39
CA PRO A 67 7.66 3.41 -2.73
C PRO A 67 7.34 4.82 -2.23
N THR A 68 6.20 5.04 -1.58
CA THR A 68 5.87 6.31 -0.93
C THR A 68 6.47 6.43 0.48
N ILE A 69 7.16 5.39 0.96
CA ILE A 69 7.80 5.33 2.28
C ILE A 69 9.31 5.26 2.09
N ALA A 70 10.05 6.10 2.82
CA ALA A 70 11.52 6.14 2.79
C ALA A 70 12.16 6.10 4.19
N ASP A 71 11.39 6.36 5.25
CA ASP A 71 11.89 6.23 6.62
C ASP A 71 12.22 4.76 6.92
N PRO A 72 13.49 4.42 7.25
CA PRO A 72 13.91 3.03 7.44
C PRO A 72 13.20 2.34 8.62
N VAL A 73 12.81 3.08 9.65
CA VAL A 73 12.05 2.52 10.79
C VAL A 73 10.66 2.12 10.35
N GLN A 74 10.00 2.97 9.58
CA GLN A 74 8.67 2.69 9.04
C GLN A 74 8.72 1.55 8.00
N VAL A 75 9.75 1.50 7.16
CA VAL A 75 9.94 0.40 6.19
C VAL A 75 10.11 -0.94 6.92
N ALA A 76 10.90 -0.99 8.01
CA ALA A 76 11.09 -2.19 8.80
C ALA A 76 9.80 -2.63 9.52
N ASP A 77 9.05 -1.69 10.07
CA ASP A 77 7.74 -1.90 10.69
C ASP A 77 6.74 -2.55 9.71
N ILE A 78 6.62 -1.97 8.51
CA ILE A 78 5.79 -2.52 7.44
C ILE A 78 6.26 -3.93 7.04
N LEU A 79 7.56 -4.13 6.88
CA LEU A 79 8.10 -5.43 6.51
C LEU A 79 7.80 -6.49 7.58
N ILE A 80 7.92 -6.17 8.86
CA ILE A 80 7.54 -7.07 9.96
C ILE A 80 6.07 -7.45 9.87
N HIS A 81 5.18 -6.47 9.62
CA HIS A 81 3.75 -6.71 9.46
C HIS A 81 3.46 -7.70 8.32
N GLU A 82 4.05 -7.49 7.15
CA GLU A 82 3.82 -8.35 5.98
C GLU A 82 4.45 -9.75 6.15
N LEU A 83 5.61 -9.83 6.83
CA LEU A 83 6.23 -11.12 7.16
C LEU A 83 5.40 -11.93 8.15
N ILE A 84 4.64 -11.29 9.05
CA ILE A 84 3.69 -12.00 9.92
C ILE A 84 2.64 -12.71 9.06
N HIS A 85 2.07 -12.03 8.04
CA HIS A 85 1.10 -12.65 7.14
C HIS A 85 1.67 -13.89 6.43
N ALA A 86 2.91 -13.82 5.94
CA ALA A 86 3.57 -14.98 5.34
C ALA A 86 3.81 -16.11 6.35
N THR A 87 4.12 -15.77 7.60
CA THR A 87 4.49 -16.70 8.66
C THR A 87 3.29 -17.49 9.21
N ILE A 88 2.17 -16.81 9.46
CA ILE A 88 0.98 -17.44 10.06
C ILE A 88 -0.05 -17.89 9.02
N GLY A 89 0.13 -17.48 7.75
CA GLY A 89 -0.79 -17.73 6.64
C GLY A 89 -1.81 -16.60 6.45
N LEU A 90 -2.02 -16.19 5.19
CA LEU A 90 -2.88 -15.07 4.83
C LEU A 90 -4.37 -15.29 5.18
N LYS A 91 -4.81 -16.54 5.31
CA LYS A 91 -6.19 -16.88 5.72
C LYS A 91 -6.56 -16.34 7.10
N GLU A 92 -5.58 -16.14 7.97
CA GLU A 92 -5.76 -15.59 9.32
C GLU A 92 -6.15 -14.09 9.28
N GLY A 93 -5.88 -13.40 8.16
CA GLY A 93 -6.09 -11.95 8.03
C GLY A 93 -5.45 -11.20 9.20
N HIS A 94 -6.18 -10.26 9.81
CA HIS A 94 -5.75 -9.55 11.01
C HIS A 94 -6.46 -10.06 12.28
N GLY A 95 -6.79 -11.36 12.33
CA GLY A 95 -7.50 -12.02 13.40
C GLY A 95 -6.65 -12.26 14.66
N LYS A 96 -7.11 -13.20 15.51
CA LYS A 96 -6.52 -13.48 16.82
C LYS A 96 -5.05 -13.93 16.72
N ASN A 97 -4.73 -14.79 15.74
CA ASN A 97 -3.36 -15.29 15.57
C ASN A 97 -2.42 -14.22 15.08
N PHE A 98 -2.87 -13.38 14.13
CA PHE A 98 -2.12 -12.19 13.68
C PHE A 98 -1.84 -11.26 14.86
N ARG A 99 -2.87 -10.92 15.65
CA ARG A 99 -2.73 -10.05 16.83
C ARG A 99 -1.70 -10.59 17.81
N LYS A 100 -1.75 -11.90 18.10
CA LYS A 100 -0.79 -12.54 19.00
C LYS A 100 0.64 -12.39 18.50
N ALA A 101 0.88 -12.70 17.23
CA ALA A 101 2.20 -12.57 16.60
C ALA A 101 2.67 -11.10 16.55
N ALA A 102 1.80 -10.20 16.12
CA ALA A 102 2.12 -8.77 16.03
C ALA A 102 2.57 -8.19 17.38
N LEU A 103 1.79 -8.45 18.44
CA LEU A 103 2.13 -7.96 19.78
C LEU A 103 3.42 -8.55 20.32
N SER A 104 3.66 -9.87 20.13
CA SER A 104 4.91 -10.51 20.59
C SER A 104 6.13 -10.01 19.84
N LEU A 105 5.98 -9.65 18.56
CA LEU A 105 7.05 -9.06 17.74
C LEU A 105 7.23 -7.55 17.97
N GLY A 106 6.44 -6.96 18.86
CA GLY A 106 6.56 -5.55 19.26
C GLY A 106 5.76 -4.57 18.40
N LEU A 107 4.84 -5.04 17.57
CA LEU A 107 3.90 -4.17 16.87
C LEU A 107 2.72 -3.80 17.79
N THR A 108 2.16 -2.62 17.64
CA THR A 108 1.05 -2.07 18.44
C THR A 108 -0.01 -1.42 17.56
N GLY A 109 -1.10 -0.95 18.15
CA GLY A 109 -2.16 -0.22 17.47
C GLY A 109 -3.25 -1.12 16.87
N LYS A 110 -3.91 -0.61 15.83
CA LYS A 110 -4.95 -1.35 15.12
C LYS A 110 -4.31 -2.41 14.23
N MET A 111 -4.74 -3.66 14.30
CA MET A 111 -4.11 -4.77 13.58
C MET A 111 -4.06 -4.61 12.05
N THR A 112 -4.98 -3.86 11.47
CA THR A 112 -4.97 -3.49 10.04
C THR A 112 -4.07 -2.29 9.71
N ALA A 113 -3.44 -1.66 10.71
CA ALA A 113 -2.56 -0.50 10.58
C ALA A 113 -1.67 -0.44 11.84
N THR A 114 -0.87 -1.47 12.03
CA THR A 114 0.05 -1.56 13.17
C THR A 114 1.21 -0.58 13.01
N THR A 115 1.82 -0.25 14.14
CA THR A 115 3.05 0.53 14.22
C THR A 115 4.01 -0.12 15.21
N ALA A 116 5.31 0.04 15.01
CA ALA A 116 6.30 -0.43 15.97
C ALA A 116 6.10 0.27 17.34
N SER A 117 6.16 -0.51 18.42
CA SER A 117 6.27 0.02 19.79
C SER A 117 7.59 0.80 19.95
N ASP A 118 7.69 1.61 20.99
CA ASP A 118 8.93 2.37 21.21
C ASP A 118 10.15 1.44 21.45
N THR A 119 9.93 0.30 22.10
CA THR A 119 10.95 -0.74 22.25
C THR A 119 11.40 -1.31 20.91
N LEU A 120 10.46 -1.62 20.02
CA LEU A 120 10.79 -2.14 18.69
C LEU A 120 11.43 -1.06 17.81
N LYS A 121 10.96 0.20 17.87
CA LYS A 121 11.61 1.32 17.17
C LYS A 121 13.06 1.49 17.56
N ALA A 122 13.36 1.44 18.87
CA ALA A 122 14.73 1.50 19.36
C ALA A 122 15.58 0.35 18.80
N LYS A 123 15.04 -0.88 18.78
CA LYS A 123 15.71 -2.05 18.23
C LYS A 123 15.95 -1.91 16.72
N ILE A 124 14.94 -1.46 15.96
CA ILE A 124 15.08 -1.19 14.52
C ILE A 124 16.13 -0.10 14.26
N ALA A 125 16.17 0.94 15.08
CA ALA A 125 17.18 2.00 14.94
C ALA A 125 18.62 1.44 15.06
N GLU A 126 18.86 0.47 15.97
CA GLU A 126 20.16 -0.20 16.05
C GLU A 126 20.46 -1.05 14.80
N TRP A 127 19.46 -1.76 14.27
CA TRP A 127 19.63 -2.51 13.02
C TRP A 127 19.95 -1.58 11.84
N VAL A 128 19.29 -0.43 11.77
CA VAL A 128 19.52 0.59 10.72
C VAL A 128 20.94 1.17 10.81
N LYS A 129 21.52 1.31 12.01
CA LYS A 129 22.92 1.73 12.15
C LYS A 129 23.88 0.75 11.47
N VAL A 130 23.58 -0.55 11.53
CA VAL A 130 24.39 -1.59 10.89
C VAL A 130 24.15 -1.66 9.39
N LEU A 131 22.88 -1.60 8.96
CA LEU A 131 22.49 -1.72 7.55
C LEU A 131 22.78 -0.47 6.72
N GLY A 132 22.82 0.68 7.36
CA GLY A 132 22.76 1.98 6.72
C GLY A 132 21.34 2.41 6.38
N ALA A 133 21.18 3.66 5.92
CA ALA A 133 19.91 4.23 5.54
C ALA A 133 19.22 3.42 4.42
N TYR A 134 17.88 3.38 4.44
CA TYR A 134 17.11 2.78 3.36
C TYR A 134 17.34 3.57 2.06
N PRO A 135 17.86 2.94 0.99
CA PRO A 135 18.35 3.65 -0.19
C PRO A 135 17.20 4.04 -1.14
N HIS A 136 16.25 4.83 -0.68
CA HIS A 136 15.08 5.22 -1.43
C HIS A 136 14.67 6.67 -1.18
N ALA A 137 14.41 7.40 -2.26
CA ALA A 137 13.69 8.66 -2.23
C ALA A 137 12.19 8.40 -2.47
N VAL A 138 11.34 9.12 -1.74
CA VAL A 138 9.87 8.96 -1.81
C VAL A 138 9.35 9.21 -3.22
N LEU A 139 8.64 8.24 -3.80
CA LEU A 139 7.85 8.48 -5.01
C LEU A 139 6.57 9.22 -4.64
N GLY A 140 6.36 10.36 -5.25
CA GLY A 140 5.17 11.18 -4.97
C GLY A 140 5.44 12.45 -4.17
N GLY A 141 6.71 12.82 -3.96
CA GLY A 141 7.10 14.13 -3.45
C GLY A 141 6.60 15.30 -4.31
N GLU A 142 7.04 16.51 -4.07
CA GLU A 142 6.55 17.77 -4.69
C GLU A 142 6.40 17.74 -6.23
N ASN A 143 7.11 16.85 -6.91
CA ASN A 143 7.02 16.65 -8.36
C ASN A 143 5.90 15.70 -8.84
N SER A 144 5.14 15.07 -7.96
CA SER A 144 4.00 14.22 -8.33
C SER A 144 2.69 14.99 -8.55
N GLY A 145 2.76 16.30 -8.54
CA GLY A 145 1.64 17.20 -8.79
C GLY A 145 1.11 17.12 -10.22
N GLY A 146 0.59 15.97 -10.62
CA GLY A 146 -0.35 15.91 -11.72
C GLY A 146 -1.47 16.92 -11.40
N LYS A 147 -1.63 17.97 -12.23
CA LYS A 147 -2.72 18.94 -12.09
C LYS A 147 -4.00 18.15 -11.82
N LYS A 148 -4.64 18.38 -10.67
CA LYS A 148 -5.97 17.82 -10.39
C LYS A 148 -6.83 18.13 -11.61
N GLN A 149 -7.38 17.08 -12.24
CA GLN A 149 -8.31 17.25 -13.34
C GLN A 149 -9.51 18.07 -12.82
N THR A 150 -9.55 19.35 -13.16
CA THR A 150 -10.59 20.30 -12.71
C THR A 150 -11.83 20.27 -13.62
N THR A 151 -11.73 19.63 -14.77
CA THR A 151 -12.83 19.49 -15.73
C THR A 151 -13.66 18.26 -15.39
N ARG A 152 -14.64 18.41 -14.49
CA ARG A 152 -15.72 17.44 -14.36
C ARG A 152 -16.75 17.72 -15.45
N LEU A 153 -17.09 16.71 -16.23
CA LEU A 153 -18.22 16.79 -17.15
C LEU A 153 -19.51 16.89 -16.34
N ILE A 154 -20.33 17.88 -16.70
CA ILE A 154 -21.64 18.14 -16.10
C ILE A 154 -22.63 17.19 -16.78
N LYS A 155 -23.51 16.56 -16.01
CA LYS A 155 -24.62 15.79 -16.52
C LYS A 155 -25.72 16.76 -16.93
N VAL A 156 -26.22 16.62 -18.14
CA VAL A 156 -27.37 17.34 -18.68
C VAL A 156 -28.37 16.29 -19.12
N GLU A 157 -29.62 16.43 -18.75
CA GLU A 157 -30.65 15.42 -18.93
C GLU A 157 -31.94 15.99 -19.56
N CYS A 158 -32.57 15.24 -20.45
CA CYS A 158 -33.87 15.54 -20.99
C CYS A 158 -34.96 14.79 -20.20
N GLU A 159 -36.17 15.32 -20.15
CA GLU A 159 -37.34 14.65 -19.55
C GLU A 159 -37.59 13.25 -20.11
N CYS A 160 -37.20 12.99 -21.35
CA CYS A 160 -37.28 11.65 -21.95
C CYS A 160 -36.21 10.67 -21.43
N GLY A 161 -35.31 11.09 -20.52
CA GLY A 161 -34.25 10.28 -19.98
C GLY A 161 -32.94 10.30 -20.80
N TYR A 162 -32.90 10.97 -21.94
CA TYR A 162 -31.67 11.11 -22.73
C TYR A 162 -30.65 11.95 -21.95
N THR A 163 -29.44 11.44 -21.78
CA THR A 163 -28.39 12.05 -20.93
C THR A 163 -27.13 12.35 -21.73
N VAL A 164 -26.56 13.54 -21.56
CA VAL A 164 -25.27 13.95 -22.12
C VAL A 164 -24.35 14.40 -21.00
N ARG A 165 -23.05 14.16 -21.18
CA ARG A 165 -22.00 14.70 -20.29
C ARG A 165 -21.16 15.71 -21.06
N ILE A 166 -21.21 16.98 -20.63
CA ILE A 166 -20.59 18.12 -21.32
C ILE A 166 -19.68 18.90 -20.37
N SER A 167 -18.61 19.51 -20.87
CA SER A 167 -17.76 20.37 -20.06
C SER A 167 -18.44 21.72 -19.80
N ARG A 168 -18.11 22.35 -18.66
CA ARG A 168 -18.63 23.68 -18.32
C ARG A 168 -18.36 24.72 -19.42
N LYS A 169 -17.21 24.60 -20.10
CA LYS A 169 -16.83 25.48 -21.22
C LYS A 169 -17.88 25.44 -22.34
N TRP A 170 -18.31 24.27 -22.75
CA TRP A 170 -19.27 24.14 -23.86
C TRP A 170 -20.69 24.45 -23.41
N LEU A 171 -21.04 24.09 -22.17
CA LEU A 171 -22.35 24.41 -21.61
C LEU A 171 -22.57 25.93 -21.44
N SER A 172 -21.49 26.71 -21.20
CA SER A 172 -21.60 28.17 -21.15
C SER A 172 -21.78 28.85 -22.53
N ILE A 173 -21.57 28.10 -23.61
CA ILE A 173 -21.79 28.61 -24.99
C ILE A 173 -23.21 28.31 -25.46
N ALA A 174 -23.67 27.08 -25.24
CA ALA A 174 -25.01 26.66 -25.59
C ALA A 174 -25.43 25.46 -24.72
N ILE A 175 -26.72 25.40 -24.37
CA ILE A 175 -27.34 24.22 -23.78
C ILE A 175 -27.63 23.24 -24.93
N PRO A 176 -27.26 21.95 -24.82
CA PRO A 176 -27.51 20.98 -25.87
C PRO A 176 -29.00 20.70 -26.01
N GLU A 177 -29.43 20.55 -27.25
CA GLU A 177 -30.77 20.11 -27.59
C GLU A 177 -30.88 18.59 -27.59
N CYS A 178 -31.96 18.05 -27.06
CA CYS A 178 -32.18 16.60 -27.03
C CYS A 178 -32.43 16.08 -28.47
N PRO A 179 -31.67 15.09 -28.95
CA PRO A 179 -31.87 14.56 -30.30
C PRO A 179 -33.19 13.84 -30.47
N CYS A 180 -33.82 13.38 -29.38
CA CYS A 180 -35.11 12.67 -29.43
C CYS A 180 -36.30 13.65 -29.41
N CYS A 181 -36.31 14.59 -28.47
CA CYS A 181 -37.45 15.47 -28.21
C CYS A 181 -37.34 16.84 -28.88
N LYS A 182 -36.14 17.20 -29.36
CA LYS A 182 -35.87 18.52 -29.98
C LYS A 182 -36.14 19.71 -29.04
N ILE A 183 -35.89 19.52 -27.74
CA ILE A 183 -36.02 20.55 -26.72
C ILE A 183 -34.67 20.72 -25.99
N GLU A 184 -34.42 21.91 -25.42
CA GLU A 184 -33.23 22.14 -24.56
C GLU A 184 -33.23 21.20 -23.37
N MET A 185 -32.05 20.69 -23.05
CA MET A 185 -31.87 19.75 -21.94
C MET A 185 -31.64 20.50 -20.64
N ALA A 186 -32.05 19.92 -19.51
CA ALA A 186 -31.84 20.49 -18.16
C ALA A 186 -30.44 20.17 -17.62
N VAL A 187 -29.86 21.10 -16.83
CA VAL A 187 -28.52 20.99 -16.20
C VAL A 187 -28.66 20.46 -14.78
#